data_35277c44fc3fdfcb390c6d7b4d8e5cc8
#
_entry.id   35277c44fc3fdfcb390c6d7b4d8e5cc8
#
_cell.length_a   1.000
_cell.length_b   1.000
_cell.length_c   1.000
_cell.angle_alpha   90.00
_cell.angle_beta   90.00
_cell.angle_gamma   90.00
#
_symmetry.space_group_name_H-M   'P 1'
#
loop_
_entity.id
_entity.type
_entity.pdbx_description
1 polymer ?
#
loop_
_entity_poly.entity_id
_entity_poly.type
_entity_poly.pdbx_seq_one_letter_code
_entity_poly.pdbx_strand_id
1 'polypeptide(L)'
;AKHFTSVSSMIYRMKQNAAGLASICILSTAVLVTVSTTVSLYAGTEDIMRTRYPRNIYIDVQNATTENCKDYADVMTTQAQKYGMESKNELYYRYLSFSSYANDSGYTSTVTPDYNDGLGVDIVTLIPVSEYNRITGQNETLQSDEVLSCTPRGKAFSGTVKFGDDAYKIKHTVDVFPTIDSYSAFTSNYSYYIVSDEKAAMSIYNSMGYKSEGADASHTDMSFAYGFDTDAPKDVQKGYMQDISLLFCDISETSAVDLNCAEISRDSMMSLYGGLFFIGITLGLLFLVATVLIIYYKQISEGYDDKQRYVIMQNVGMSKKEVKKSIHSQVLTVFFLPLVTAVIHICFGFKVITKLLKLLNLSNVTLFFWCTVATISVFAIIYVLVYAVTARTYYRIVEDKNQ
;
A
#
# COMPACT_ATOMS: atom_id res chain seq x y z
N ALA A 1 -11.68 47.76 -20.56
CA ALA A 1 -10.24 48.03 -20.83
C ALA A 1 -9.33 47.52 -19.70
N LYS A 2 -9.60 47.80 -18.39
CA LYS A 2 -8.72 47.42 -17.26
C LYS A 2 -8.48 45.90 -17.14
N HIS A 3 -9.48 45.05 -17.39
CA HIS A 3 -9.32 43.58 -17.35
C HIS A 3 -8.56 43.02 -18.55
N PHE A 4 -8.69 43.64 -19.72
CA PHE A 4 -8.02 43.18 -20.95
C PHE A 4 -6.50 43.38 -20.86
N THR A 5 -6.03 44.54 -20.41
CA THR A 5 -4.59 44.81 -20.22
C THR A 5 -3.97 43.87 -19.15
N SER A 6 -4.71 43.63 -18.06
CA SER A 6 -4.24 42.71 -17.01
C SER A 6 -4.10 41.25 -17.52
N VAL A 7 -5.10 40.76 -18.26
CA VAL A 7 -5.07 39.38 -18.80
C VAL A 7 -4.01 39.22 -19.89
N SER A 8 -3.91 40.20 -20.81
CA SER A 8 -2.90 40.16 -21.88
C SER A 8 -1.46 40.18 -21.34
N SER A 9 -1.19 41.04 -20.33
CA SER A 9 0.14 41.08 -19.69
C SER A 9 0.44 39.80 -18.90
N MET A 10 -0.57 39.18 -18.31
CA MET A 10 -0.42 37.90 -17.59
C MET A 10 -0.08 36.75 -18.56
N ILE A 11 -0.76 36.65 -19.70
CA ILE A 11 -0.47 35.64 -20.74
C ILE A 11 0.96 35.82 -21.28
N TYR A 12 1.39 37.02 -21.52
CA TYR A 12 2.76 37.32 -21.98
C TYR A 12 3.80 36.87 -20.93
N ARG A 13 3.58 37.19 -19.66
CA ARG A 13 4.45 36.77 -18.55
C ARG A 13 4.51 35.27 -18.40
N MET A 14 3.37 34.58 -18.51
CA MET A 14 3.32 33.11 -18.44
C MET A 14 4.15 32.50 -19.57
N LYS A 15 4.08 33.01 -20.79
CA LYS A 15 4.86 32.55 -21.93
C LYS A 15 6.37 32.78 -21.72
N GLN A 16 6.76 33.95 -21.25
CA GLN A 16 8.18 34.29 -21.00
C GLN A 16 8.77 33.45 -19.84
N ASN A 17 7.96 33.12 -18.85
CA ASN A 17 8.39 32.41 -17.63
C ASN A 17 7.97 30.94 -17.56
N ALA A 18 7.54 30.36 -18.69
CA ALA A 18 6.94 29.03 -18.73
C ALA A 18 7.86 27.93 -18.13
N ALA A 19 9.14 27.95 -18.44
CA ALA A 19 10.09 26.97 -17.91
C ALA A 19 10.24 27.04 -16.38
N GLY A 20 10.36 28.25 -15.82
CA GLY A 20 10.43 28.44 -14.37
C GLY A 20 9.15 28.00 -13.65
N LEU A 21 7.98 28.36 -14.20
CA LEU A 21 6.69 27.91 -13.65
C LEU A 21 6.54 26.39 -13.72
N ALA A 22 6.90 25.79 -14.84
CA ALA A 22 6.87 24.33 -14.98
C ALA A 22 7.80 23.64 -13.98
N SER A 23 9.02 24.16 -13.78
CA SER A 23 9.95 23.60 -12.79
C SER A 23 9.39 23.68 -11.37
N ILE A 24 8.77 24.80 -10.98
CA ILE A 24 8.12 24.95 -9.68
C ILE A 24 6.95 23.97 -9.54
N CYS A 25 6.11 23.78 -10.58
CA CYS A 25 5.02 22.81 -10.59
C CYS A 25 5.54 21.38 -10.37
N ILE A 26 6.57 20.98 -11.12
CA ILE A 26 7.15 19.64 -11.04
C ILE A 26 7.75 19.40 -9.66
N LEU A 27 8.59 20.32 -9.16
CA LEU A 27 9.21 20.20 -7.86
C LEU A 27 8.20 20.20 -6.72
N SER A 28 7.18 21.06 -6.77
CA SER A 28 6.09 21.09 -5.79
C SER A 28 5.31 19.77 -5.78
N THR A 29 4.99 19.21 -6.96
CA THR A 29 4.34 17.91 -7.07
C THR A 29 5.25 16.79 -6.51
N ALA A 30 6.54 16.84 -6.81
CA ALA A 30 7.52 15.89 -6.30
C ALA A 30 7.58 15.93 -4.75
N VAL A 31 7.61 17.13 -4.12
CA VAL A 31 7.54 17.25 -2.66
C VAL A 31 6.28 16.60 -2.12
N LEU A 32 5.11 16.96 -2.67
CA LEU A 32 3.84 16.46 -2.18
C LEU A 32 3.74 14.94 -2.29
N VAL A 33 4.12 14.36 -3.43
CA VAL A 33 4.08 12.91 -3.64
C VAL A 33 5.08 12.18 -2.75
N THR A 34 6.34 12.61 -2.73
CA THR A 34 7.39 11.93 -1.99
C THR A 34 7.13 11.95 -0.49
N VAL A 35 6.81 13.14 0.06
CA VAL A 35 6.60 13.30 1.51
C VAL A 35 5.31 12.59 1.93
N SER A 36 4.19 12.78 1.22
CA SER A 36 2.92 12.13 1.62
C SER A 36 3.02 10.60 1.58
N THR A 37 3.69 10.04 0.56
CA THR A 37 3.88 8.61 0.40
C THR A 37 4.74 8.02 1.53
N THR A 38 5.90 8.63 1.80
CA THR A 38 6.84 8.10 2.80
C THR A 38 6.36 8.29 4.24
N VAL A 39 5.68 9.42 4.53
CA VAL A 39 4.98 9.64 5.80
C VAL A 39 3.90 8.59 6.01
N SER A 40 3.11 8.29 4.96
CA SER A 40 2.04 7.29 5.06
C SER A 40 2.56 5.88 5.29
N LEU A 41 3.66 5.49 4.64
CA LEU A 41 4.30 4.18 4.85
C LEU A 41 4.81 4.05 6.28
N TYR A 42 5.47 5.08 6.79
CA TYR A 42 5.99 5.08 8.16
C TYR A 42 4.86 5.08 9.21
N ALA A 43 3.86 5.94 9.04
CA ALA A 43 2.71 6.00 9.94
C ALA A 43 1.83 4.74 9.86
N GLY A 44 1.80 4.09 8.69
CA GLY A 44 1.03 2.87 8.45
C GLY A 44 1.78 1.58 8.78
N THR A 45 2.96 1.63 9.40
CA THR A 45 3.77 0.43 9.67
C THR A 45 2.99 -0.62 10.48
N GLU A 46 2.17 -0.22 11.45
CA GLU A 46 1.34 -1.17 12.20
C GLU A 46 0.28 -1.84 11.33
N ASP A 47 -0.41 -1.10 10.47
CA ASP A 47 -1.37 -1.67 9.52
C ASP A 47 -0.69 -2.65 8.56
N ILE A 48 0.52 -2.32 8.10
CA ILE A 48 1.34 -3.17 7.24
C ILE A 48 1.74 -4.45 8.00
N MET A 49 2.16 -4.30 9.26
CA MET A 49 2.52 -5.45 10.11
C MET A 49 1.32 -6.38 10.30
N ARG A 50 0.14 -5.87 10.64
CA ARG A 50 -1.08 -6.68 10.80
C ARG A 50 -1.57 -7.31 9.50
N THR A 51 -1.33 -6.67 8.35
CA THR A 51 -1.62 -7.28 7.04
C THR A 51 -0.67 -8.43 6.74
N ARG A 52 0.61 -8.30 7.08
CA ARG A 52 1.65 -9.31 6.81
C ARG A 52 1.65 -10.42 7.84
N TYR A 53 1.39 -10.08 9.09
CA TYR A 53 1.38 -10.99 10.24
C TYR A 53 0.02 -10.91 10.93
N PRO A 54 -1.00 -11.66 10.46
CA PRO A 54 -2.33 -11.64 11.04
C PRO A 54 -2.36 -12.14 12.49
N ARG A 55 -1.34 -12.91 12.90
CA ARG A 55 -1.06 -13.31 14.27
C ARG A 55 0.37 -12.95 14.68
N ASN A 56 0.60 -12.72 15.96
CA ASN A 56 1.94 -12.39 16.46
C ASN A 56 2.94 -13.52 16.23
N ILE A 57 2.51 -14.74 16.46
CA ILE A 57 3.30 -15.95 16.26
C ILE A 57 2.45 -16.93 15.46
N TYR A 58 3.02 -17.49 14.41
CA TYR A 58 2.37 -18.54 13.67
C TYR A 58 3.36 -19.51 13.02
N ILE A 59 2.87 -20.73 12.80
CA ILE A 59 3.53 -21.76 12.02
C ILE A 59 2.68 -22.11 10.81
N ASP A 60 3.36 -22.51 9.76
CA ASP A 60 2.79 -23.15 8.58
C ASP A 60 3.55 -24.45 8.32
N VAL A 61 2.84 -25.55 8.37
CA VAL A 61 3.40 -26.90 8.21
C VAL A 61 2.87 -27.49 6.92
N GLN A 62 3.74 -27.75 5.97
CA GLN A 62 3.39 -28.41 4.73
C GLN A 62 3.30 -29.93 4.93
N ASN A 63 2.42 -30.60 4.18
CA ASN A 63 2.21 -32.06 4.23
C ASN A 63 1.88 -32.57 5.65
N ALA A 64 0.99 -31.85 6.35
CA ALA A 64 0.59 -32.21 7.71
C ALA A 64 -0.54 -33.25 7.70
N THR A 65 -0.34 -34.36 8.42
CA THR A 65 -1.41 -35.33 8.68
C THR A 65 -2.32 -34.84 9.80
N THR A 66 -3.53 -35.38 9.91
CA THR A 66 -4.46 -35.05 11.00
C THR A 66 -3.88 -35.35 12.38
N GLU A 67 -3.05 -36.38 12.49
CA GLU A 67 -2.37 -36.79 13.73
C GLU A 67 -1.29 -35.78 14.11
N ASN A 68 -0.39 -35.43 13.18
CA ASN A 68 0.71 -34.49 13.41
C ASN A 68 0.22 -33.06 13.70
N CYS A 69 -0.95 -32.65 13.20
CA CYS A 69 -1.50 -31.32 13.50
C CYS A 69 -1.71 -31.07 14.99
N LYS A 70 -2.14 -32.10 15.72
CA LYS A 70 -2.29 -32.01 17.19
C LYS A 70 -0.94 -31.88 17.88
N ASP A 71 0.05 -32.66 17.45
CA ASP A 71 1.39 -32.63 18.03
C ASP A 71 2.02 -31.24 17.85
N TYR A 72 1.90 -30.62 16.67
CA TYR A 72 2.37 -29.27 16.43
C TYR A 72 1.66 -28.23 17.32
N ALA A 73 0.34 -28.32 17.45
CA ALA A 73 -0.43 -27.40 18.30
C ALA A 73 -0.07 -27.58 19.78
N ASP A 74 0.06 -28.82 20.26
CA ASP A 74 0.41 -29.14 21.63
C ASP A 74 1.83 -28.68 21.99
N VAL A 75 2.78 -28.83 21.08
CA VAL A 75 4.16 -28.31 21.26
C VAL A 75 4.14 -26.79 21.35
N MET A 76 3.43 -26.10 20.45
CA MET A 76 3.31 -24.64 20.48
C MET A 76 2.71 -24.14 21.79
N THR A 77 1.62 -24.75 22.24
CA THR A 77 0.91 -24.36 23.47
C THR A 77 1.74 -24.67 24.73
N THR A 78 2.33 -25.86 24.82
CA THR A 78 3.15 -26.28 25.95
C THR A 78 4.37 -25.38 26.10
N GLN A 79 5.03 -25.06 25.00
CA GLN A 79 6.19 -24.20 25.03
C GLN A 79 5.81 -22.76 25.36
N ALA A 80 4.66 -22.25 24.89
CA ALA A 80 4.15 -20.93 25.27
C ALA A 80 3.92 -20.82 26.78
N GLN A 81 3.32 -21.86 27.38
CA GLN A 81 3.13 -21.94 28.85
C GLN A 81 4.47 -21.94 29.61
N LYS A 82 5.48 -22.66 29.13
CA LYS A 82 6.83 -22.69 29.72
C LYS A 82 7.47 -21.31 29.76
N TYR A 83 7.22 -20.48 28.74
CA TYR A 83 7.69 -19.10 28.67
C TYR A 83 6.76 -18.10 29.40
N GLY A 84 5.69 -18.58 30.05
CA GLY A 84 4.70 -17.73 30.70
C GLY A 84 3.93 -16.82 29.72
N MET A 85 3.84 -17.24 28.48
CA MET A 85 3.12 -16.51 27.43
C MET A 85 1.64 -16.90 27.47
N GLU A 86 0.77 -15.89 27.47
CA GLU A 86 -0.66 -16.06 27.27
C GLU A 86 -0.96 -16.07 25.78
N SER A 87 -1.58 -17.16 25.31
CA SER A 87 -2.05 -17.26 23.91
C SER A 87 -3.44 -16.67 23.79
N LYS A 88 -3.59 -15.65 22.94
CA LYS A 88 -4.84 -14.96 22.66
C LYS A 88 -5.21 -15.17 21.19
N ASN A 89 -6.51 -15.12 20.89
CA ASN A 89 -6.99 -15.20 19.51
C ASN A 89 -6.41 -16.38 18.74
N GLU A 90 -6.31 -17.54 19.37
CA GLU A 90 -5.80 -18.75 18.72
C GLU A 90 -6.62 -19.07 17.48
N LEU A 91 -5.93 -19.39 16.40
CA LEU A 91 -6.51 -19.80 15.14
C LEU A 91 -5.67 -20.93 14.56
N TYR A 92 -6.35 -21.96 14.10
CA TYR A 92 -5.70 -23.06 13.37
C TYR A 92 -6.65 -23.64 12.35
N TYR A 93 -6.11 -24.11 11.23
CA TYR A 93 -6.89 -24.81 10.21
C TYR A 93 -5.99 -25.59 9.27
N ARG A 94 -6.59 -26.59 8.64
CA ARG A 94 -5.96 -27.30 7.53
C ARG A 94 -6.45 -26.72 6.21
N TYR A 95 -5.55 -26.62 5.27
CA TYR A 95 -5.83 -26.04 3.97
C TYR A 95 -4.93 -26.64 2.90
N LEU A 96 -5.27 -26.42 1.64
CA LEU A 96 -4.46 -26.77 0.50
C LEU A 96 -4.31 -25.54 -0.37
N SER A 97 -3.08 -25.17 -0.74
CA SER A 97 -2.81 -23.97 -1.52
C SER A 97 -1.96 -24.33 -2.74
N PHE A 98 -2.27 -23.66 -3.86
CA PHE A 98 -1.51 -23.83 -5.09
C PHE A 98 -1.49 -22.54 -5.91
N SER A 99 -0.46 -22.41 -6.76
CA SER A 99 -0.32 -21.32 -7.71
C SER A 99 -1.16 -21.59 -8.97
N SER A 100 -1.81 -20.60 -9.52
CA SER A 100 -2.68 -20.75 -10.68
C SER A 100 -2.72 -19.48 -11.53
N TYR A 101 -3.36 -19.56 -12.67
CA TYR A 101 -3.63 -18.42 -13.54
C TYR A 101 -5.14 -18.31 -13.76
N ALA A 102 -5.73 -17.15 -13.44
CA ALA A 102 -7.15 -16.91 -13.65
C ALA A 102 -7.43 -16.68 -15.16
N ASN A 103 -8.50 -17.30 -15.65
CA ASN A 103 -9.05 -17.05 -16.98
C ASN A 103 -10.51 -16.56 -16.88
N ASP A 104 -11.28 -16.57 -17.96
CA ASP A 104 -12.67 -16.08 -17.93
C ASP A 104 -13.64 -16.98 -17.15
N SER A 105 -13.33 -18.27 -17.01
CA SER A 105 -14.21 -19.26 -16.39
C SER A 105 -13.70 -19.81 -15.05
N GLY A 106 -12.46 -19.53 -14.66
CA GLY A 106 -11.86 -20.10 -13.46
C GLY A 106 -10.34 -20.03 -13.46
N TYR A 107 -9.70 -21.11 -13.03
CA TYR A 107 -8.26 -21.21 -12.83
C TYR A 107 -7.64 -22.34 -13.65
N THR A 108 -6.41 -22.15 -14.09
CA THR A 108 -5.61 -23.13 -14.81
C THR A 108 -4.17 -23.14 -14.27
N SER A 109 -3.49 -24.28 -14.35
CA SER A 109 -2.08 -24.42 -13.97
C SER A 109 -1.12 -23.97 -15.08
N THR A 110 -1.59 -23.77 -16.30
CA THR A 110 -0.78 -23.38 -17.46
C THR A 110 -1.09 -21.95 -17.89
N VAL A 111 -0.04 -21.20 -18.22
CA VAL A 111 -0.18 -19.86 -18.82
C VAL A 111 -0.86 -19.98 -20.17
N THR A 112 -2.01 -19.35 -20.35
CA THR A 112 -2.69 -19.25 -21.64
C THR A 112 -2.28 -17.96 -22.35
N PRO A 113 -2.23 -17.93 -23.70
CA PRO A 113 -1.87 -16.71 -24.45
C PRO A 113 -2.79 -15.52 -24.21
N ASP A 114 -4.02 -15.77 -23.75
CA ASP A 114 -5.02 -14.74 -23.43
C ASP A 114 -4.85 -14.13 -22.03
N TYR A 115 -3.89 -14.62 -21.24
CA TYR A 115 -3.60 -14.08 -19.91
C TYR A 115 -2.80 -12.78 -20.04
N ASN A 116 -3.51 -11.67 -20.18
CA ASN A 116 -2.92 -10.36 -20.50
C ASN A 116 -3.02 -9.36 -19.32
N ASP A 117 -3.43 -9.78 -18.13
CA ASP A 117 -3.61 -8.87 -16.99
C ASP A 117 -2.32 -8.44 -16.29
N GLY A 118 -1.15 -8.91 -16.75
CA GLY A 118 0.17 -8.44 -16.29
C GLY A 118 0.47 -8.61 -14.79
N LEU A 119 -0.41 -9.27 -14.04
CA LEU A 119 -0.37 -9.35 -12.58
C LEU A 119 0.14 -10.67 -12.02
N GLY A 120 0.66 -11.55 -12.86
CA GLY A 120 1.37 -12.71 -12.34
C GLY A 120 0.44 -13.85 -11.88
N VAL A 121 0.93 -14.63 -10.94
CA VAL A 121 0.33 -15.85 -10.42
C VAL A 121 -0.78 -15.53 -9.43
N ASP A 122 -1.91 -16.23 -9.55
CA ASP A 122 -2.99 -16.26 -8.54
C ASP A 122 -2.72 -17.41 -7.55
N ILE A 123 -2.86 -17.13 -6.26
CA ILE A 123 -2.79 -18.15 -5.20
C ILE A 123 -4.23 -18.55 -4.84
N VAL A 124 -4.54 -19.82 -5.02
CA VAL A 124 -5.82 -20.40 -4.64
C VAL A 124 -5.64 -21.26 -3.40
N THR A 125 -6.41 -20.97 -2.37
CA THR A 125 -6.41 -21.72 -1.11
C THR A 125 -7.76 -22.39 -0.91
N LEU A 126 -7.75 -23.71 -0.75
CA LEU A 126 -8.91 -24.56 -0.52
C LEU A 126 -9.00 -24.91 0.98
N ILE A 127 -10.18 -24.71 1.58
CA ILE A 127 -10.42 -24.92 3.00
C ILE A 127 -11.65 -25.82 3.17
N PRO A 128 -11.56 -26.96 3.87
CA PRO A 128 -12.71 -27.80 4.16
C PRO A 128 -13.80 -27.04 4.94
N VAL A 129 -15.07 -27.29 4.64
CA VAL A 129 -16.19 -26.62 5.31
C VAL A 129 -16.23 -26.90 6.82
N SER A 130 -15.70 -28.02 7.28
CA SER A 130 -15.53 -28.32 8.70
C SER A 130 -14.64 -27.31 9.42
N GLU A 131 -13.50 -26.92 8.78
CA GLU A 131 -12.60 -25.89 9.30
C GLU A 131 -13.27 -24.52 9.29
N TYR A 132 -13.95 -24.18 8.19
CA TYR A 132 -14.69 -22.93 8.06
C TYR A 132 -15.75 -22.79 9.16
N ASN A 133 -16.57 -23.81 9.37
CA ASN A 133 -17.61 -23.82 10.39
C ASN A 133 -17.03 -23.69 11.80
N ARG A 134 -15.95 -24.39 12.09
CA ARG A 134 -15.26 -24.32 13.38
C ARG A 134 -14.73 -22.91 13.68
N ILE A 135 -14.14 -22.25 12.68
CA ILE A 135 -13.54 -20.93 12.83
C ILE A 135 -14.59 -19.85 12.95
N THR A 136 -15.63 -19.91 12.12
CA THR A 136 -16.64 -18.84 12.01
C THR A 136 -17.83 -19.04 12.93
N GLY A 137 -17.99 -20.24 13.50
CA GLY A 137 -19.18 -20.61 14.29
C GLY A 137 -20.43 -20.81 13.42
N GLN A 138 -20.27 -20.90 12.10
CA GLN A 138 -21.37 -21.15 11.17
C GLN A 138 -21.66 -22.66 11.03
N ASN A 139 -22.74 -22.98 10.34
CA ASN A 139 -23.19 -24.35 10.09
C ASN A 139 -23.44 -24.57 8.60
N GLU A 140 -22.47 -24.21 7.77
CA GLU A 140 -22.56 -24.40 6.34
C GLU A 140 -22.43 -25.87 5.95
N THR A 141 -23.19 -26.28 4.94
CA THR A 141 -23.09 -27.60 4.30
C THR A 141 -22.94 -27.42 2.81
N LEU A 142 -22.01 -28.16 2.20
CA LEU A 142 -21.71 -28.09 0.78
C LEU A 142 -21.85 -29.48 0.15
N GLN A 143 -22.40 -29.53 -1.05
CA GLN A 143 -22.35 -30.70 -1.90
C GLN A 143 -20.94 -30.82 -2.50
N SER A 144 -20.59 -31.98 -3.04
CA SER A 144 -19.27 -32.23 -3.62
C SER A 144 -18.90 -31.33 -4.80
N ASP A 145 -19.90 -30.75 -5.46
CA ASP A 145 -19.78 -29.82 -6.59
C ASP A 145 -20.04 -28.35 -6.23
N GLU A 146 -20.22 -28.05 -4.91
CA GLU A 146 -20.46 -26.70 -4.42
C GLU A 146 -19.26 -26.15 -3.65
N VAL A 147 -19.06 -24.83 -3.78
CA VAL A 147 -18.02 -24.10 -3.04
C VAL A 147 -18.56 -22.75 -2.53
N LEU A 148 -17.98 -22.23 -1.44
CA LEU A 148 -18.08 -20.80 -1.12
C LEU A 148 -16.83 -20.10 -1.64
N SER A 149 -16.99 -18.86 -2.08
CA SER A 149 -15.89 -18.05 -2.63
C SER A 149 -15.59 -16.85 -1.74
N CYS A 150 -14.34 -16.64 -1.42
CA CYS A 150 -13.84 -15.42 -0.79
C CYS A 150 -12.62 -14.94 -1.60
N THR A 151 -12.78 -13.83 -2.32
CA THR A 151 -11.71 -13.29 -3.18
C THR A 151 -11.34 -11.87 -2.73
N PRO A 152 -10.46 -11.73 -1.73
CA PRO A 152 -10.04 -10.43 -1.24
C PRO A 152 -9.24 -9.64 -2.29
N ARG A 153 -8.51 -10.37 -3.16
CA ARG A 153 -7.69 -9.75 -4.21
C ARG A 153 -7.58 -10.68 -5.42
N GLY A 154 -8.07 -10.23 -6.55
CA GLY A 154 -8.06 -11.00 -7.80
C GLY A 154 -9.38 -10.95 -8.53
N LYS A 155 -9.60 -11.93 -9.41
CA LYS A 155 -10.83 -12.05 -10.19
C LYS A 155 -11.88 -12.80 -9.39
N ALA A 156 -12.95 -12.12 -9.01
CA ALA A 156 -14.11 -12.76 -8.39
C ALA A 156 -14.98 -13.44 -9.48
N PHE A 157 -15.33 -14.69 -9.26
CA PHE A 157 -16.26 -15.45 -10.11
C PHE A 157 -17.65 -15.47 -9.49
N SER A 158 -18.67 -15.58 -10.32
CA SER A 158 -20.09 -15.67 -9.88
C SER A 158 -20.80 -16.83 -10.58
N GLY A 159 -21.62 -17.54 -9.82
CA GLY A 159 -22.38 -18.70 -10.30
C GLY A 159 -21.57 -19.97 -10.38
N THR A 160 -20.52 -20.01 -11.19
CA THR A 160 -19.68 -21.20 -11.37
C THR A 160 -18.21 -20.76 -11.49
N VAL A 161 -17.30 -21.57 -10.92
CA VAL A 161 -15.86 -21.44 -11.08
C VAL A 161 -15.28 -22.77 -11.55
N LYS A 162 -14.35 -22.73 -12.48
CA LYS A 162 -13.62 -23.93 -12.94
C LYS A 162 -12.24 -24.00 -12.31
N PHE A 163 -11.84 -25.23 -11.96
CA PHE A 163 -10.46 -25.56 -11.60
C PHE A 163 -9.98 -26.62 -12.59
N GLY A 164 -9.13 -26.20 -13.54
CA GLY A 164 -8.83 -27.04 -14.71
C GLY A 164 -10.09 -27.29 -15.55
N ASP A 165 -10.44 -28.56 -15.72
CA ASP A 165 -11.62 -28.98 -16.48
C ASP A 165 -12.88 -29.11 -15.62
N ASP A 166 -12.74 -29.19 -14.29
CA ASP A 166 -13.86 -29.40 -13.36
C ASP A 166 -14.56 -28.10 -12.99
N ALA A 167 -15.89 -28.12 -12.98
CA ALA A 167 -16.73 -26.95 -12.68
C ALA A 167 -17.42 -27.11 -11.34
N TYR A 168 -17.32 -26.07 -10.50
CA TYR A 168 -17.92 -26.01 -9.16
C TYR A 168 -18.91 -24.84 -9.09
N LYS A 169 -20.06 -25.07 -8.48
CA LYS A 169 -21.09 -24.06 -8.27
C LYS A 169 -20.76 -23.22 -7.05
N ILE A 170 -20.71 -21.92 -7.21
CA ILE A 170 -20.56 -20.99 -6.09
C ILE A 170 -21.91 -20.82 -5.40
N LYS A 171 -22.06 -21.39 -4.20
CA LYS A 171 -23.29 -21.31 -3.41
C LYS A 171 -23.55 -19.88 -2.94
N HIS A 172 -22.55 -19.23 -2.36
CA HIS A 172 -22.51 -17.78 -2.10
C HIS A 172 -21.08 -17.30 -1.88
N THR A 173 -20.91 -15.99 -1.83
CA THR A 173 -19.63 -15.33 -1.57
C THR A 173 -19.53 -14.95 -0.11
N VAL A 174 -18.34 -15.13 0.48
CA VAL A 174 -17.97 -14.73 1.83
C VAL A 174 -17.10 -13.49 1.75
N ASP A 175 -17.41 -12.46 2.52
CA ASP A 175 -16.66 -11.18 2.45
C ASP A 175 -15.27 -11.28 3.05
N VAL A 176 -15.10 -11.98 4.17
CA VAL A 176 -13.82 -12.13 4.88
C VAL A 176 -13.70 -13.53 5.46
N PHE A 177 -12.54 -14.15 5.26
CA PHE A 177 -12.13 -15.37 5.95
C PHE A 177 -10.95 -15.03 6.87
N PRO A 178 -11.01 -15.38 8.18
CA PRO A 178 -9.88 -15.22 9.08
C PRO A 178 -8.72 -16.10 8.63
N THR A 179 -7.59 -15.51 8.27
CA THR A 179 -6.41 -16.24 7.80
C THR A 179 -5.25 -16.06 8.76
N ILE A 180 -4.34 -17.03 8.76
CA ILE A 180 -3.02 -16.94 9.42
C ILE A 180 -1.96 -16.64 8.38
N ASP A 181 -2.20 -17.06 7.13
CA ASP A 181 -1.22 -16.96 6.06
C ASP A 181 -0.90 -15.50 5.70
N SER A 182 0.34 -15.29 5.27
CA SER A 182 0.86 -13.99 4.83
C SER A 182 0.68 -13.75 3.33
N TYR A 183 -0.16 -14.52 2.62
CA TYR A 183 -0.38 -14.33 1.18
C TYR A 183 -0.92 -12.94 0.84
N SER A 184 -1.66 -12.34 1.76
CA SER A 184 -2.08 -10.93 1.66
C SER A 184 -0.91 -9.94 1.53
N ALA A 185 0.29 -10.33 1.97
CA ALA A 185 1.50 -9.53 1.92
C ALA A 185 2.23 -9.58 0.56
N PHE A 186 1.87 -10.54 -0.31
CA PHE A 186 2.48 -10.66 -1.64
C PHE A 186 1.75 -9.81 -2.69
N THR A 187 2.44 -9.55 -3.78
CA THR A 187 1.87 -8.82 -4.93
C THR A 187 0.89 -9.67 -5.74
N SER A 188 0.86 -10.98 -5.49
CA SER A 188 -0.02 -11.94 -6.15
C SER A 188 -1.49 -11.72 -5.77
N ASN A 189 -2.38 -12.10 -6.64
CA ASN A 189 -3.79 -12.25 -6.31
C ASN A 189 -3.96 -13.48 -5.40
N TYR A 190 -5.00 -13.50 -4.58
CA TYR A 190 -5.31 -14.64 -3.73
C TYR A 190 -6.81 -14.78 -3.53
N SER A 191 -7.25 -16.03 -3.52
CA SER A 191 -8.65 -16.42 -3.36
C SER A 191 -8.76 -17.64 -2.48
N TYR A 192 -9.75 -17.62 -1.60
CA TYR A 192 -10.09 -18.74 -0.74
C TYR A 192 -11.38 -19.36 -1.24
N TYR A 193 -11.39 -20.70 -1.33
CA TYR A 193 -12.59 -21.47 -1.66
C TYR A 193 -12.84 -22.48 -0.54
N ILE A 194 -14.02 -22.40 0.07
CA ILE A 194 -14.47 -23.37 1.04
C ILE A 194 -15.09 -24.53 0.27
N VAL A 195 -14.59 -25.74 0.47
CA VAL A 195 -15.00 -26.97 -0.21
C VAL A 195 -15.68 -27.93 0.75
N SER A 196 -16.41 -28.93 0.24
CA SER A 196 -17.19 -29.87 1.07
C SER A 196 -16.33 -30.64 2.09
N ASP A 197 -15.15 -31.11 1.68
CA ASP A 197 -14.23 -31.88 2.52
C ASP A 197 -12.81 -31.89 1.94
N GLU A 198 -11.89 -32.57 2.63
CA GLU A 198 -10.50 -32.72 2.18
C GLU A 198 -10.38 -33.48 0.85
N LYS A 199 -11.29 -34.43 0.57
CA LYS A 199 -11.26 -35.19 -0.68
C LYS A 199 -11.64 -34.30 -1.87
N ALA A 200 -12.58 -33.39 -1.68
CA ALA A 200 -12.91 -32.40 -2.70
C ALA A 200 -11.73 -31.44 -2.96
N ALA A 201 -11.02 -31.00 -1.89
CA ALA A 201 -9.81 -30.20 -2.04
C ALA A 201 -8.73 -30.93 -2.87
N MET A 202 -8.47 -32.21 -2.54
CA MET A 202 -7.51 -33.04 -3.26
C MET A 202 -7.94 -33.31 -4.71
N SER A 203 -9.24 -33.50 -4.96
CA SER A 203 -9.76 -33.66 -6.31
C SER A 203 -9.47 -32.42 -7.18
N ILE A 204 -9.73 -31.24 -6.65
CA ILE A 204 -9.42 -29.96 -7.33
C ILE A 204 -7.92 -29.84 -7.59
N TYR A 205 -7.09 -30.13 -6.60
CA TYR A 205 -5.62 -30.07 -6.72
C TYR A 205 -5.11 -30.99 -7.83
N ASN A 206 -5.61 -32.22 -7.88
CA ASN A 206 -5.25 -33.20 -8.89
C ASN A 206 -5.75 -32.79 -10.30
N SER A 207 -6.95 -32.21 -10.40
CA SER A 207 -7.50 -31.73 -11.68
C SER A 207 -6.72 -30.55 -12.25
N MET A 208 -6.07 -29.77 -11.39
CA MET A 208 -5.15 -28.71 -11.75
C MET A 208 -3.78 -29.24 -12.24
N GLY A 209 -3.55 -30.57 -12.24
CA GLY A 209 -2.32 -31.18 -12.68
C GLY A 209 -1.19 -31.20 -11.62
N TYR A 210 -1.46 -30.77 -10.41
CA TYR A 210 -0.56 -30.93 -9.26
C TYR A 210 -0.71 -32.35 -8.73
N LYS A 211 0.23 -33.21 -9.07
CA LYS A 211 0.24 -34.57 -8.53
C LYS A 211 1.13 -34.63 -7.30
N SER A 212 0.64 -35.26 -6.25
CA SER A 212 1.48 -35.67 -5.13
C SER A 212 2.64 -36.52 -5.66
N GLU A 213 3.87 -36.05 -5.56
CA GLU A 213 5.06 -36.84 -5.89
C GLU A 213 5.35 -37.82 -4.74
N GLY A 214 4.61 -38.90 -4.70
CA GLY A 214 4.84 -39.99 -3.73
C GLY A 214 3.77 -41.03 -3.87
N ALA A 215 4.15 -42.22 -4.32
CA ALA A 215 3.27 -43.37 -4.55
C ALA A 215 2.64 -43.97 -3.27
N ASP A 216 2.69 -43.26 -2.14
CA ASP A 216 2.09 -43.72 -0.88
C ASP A 216 0.92 -42.78 -0.51
N ALA A 217 -0.29 -43.33 -0.53
CA ALA A 217 -1.54 -42.61 -0.24
C ALA A 217 -1.65 -42.09 1.22
N SER A 218 -0.56 -42.20 1.99
CA SER A 218 -0.46 -41.72 3.37
C SER A 218 0.01 -40.26 3.49
N HIS A 219 0.56 -39.66 2.43
CA HIS A 219 0.96 -38.27 2.43
C HIS A 219 -0.18 -37.41 1.87
N THR A 220 -0.83 -36.69 2.76
CA THR A 220 -1.83 -35.67 2.40
C THR A 220 -1.10 -34.37 2.11
N ASP A 221 -1.26 -33.81 0.90
CA ASP A 221 -0.67 -32.52 0.54
C ASP A 221 -1.32 -31.32 1.28
N MET A 222 -2.12 -31.58 2.33
CA MET A 222 -2.73 -30.55 3.16
C MET A 222 -1.70 -29.89 4.04
N SER A 223 -1.73 -28.56 4.07
CA SER A 223 -0.96 -27.76 5.02
C SER A 223 -1.75 -27.54 6.30
N PHE A 224 -1.04 -27.27 7.38
CA PHE A 224 -1.62 -26.91 8.67
C PHE A 224 -1.05 -25.56 9.11
N ALA A 225 -1.95 -24.60 9.36
CA ALA A 225 -1.60 -23.32 9.93
C ALA A 225 -2.09 -23.24 11.38
N TYR A 226 -1.23 -22.79 12.28
CA TYR A 226 -1.55 -22.50 13.67
C TYR A 226 -0.94 -21.18 14.08
N GLY A 227 -1.67 -20.31 14.74
CA GLY A 227 -1.13 -19.07 15.23
C GLY A 227 -1.94 -18.44 16.36
N PHE A 228 -1.29 -17.58 17.12
CA PHE A 228 -1.89 -16.88 18.24
C PHE A 228 -1.27 -15.48 18.41
N ASP A 229 -2.00 -14.61 19.12
CA ASP A 229 -1.52 -13.32 19.60
C ASP A 229 -1.00 -13.44 21.02
N THR A 230 -0.02 -12.62 21.37
CA THR A 230 0.53 -12.52 22.74
C THR A 230 1.02 -11.12 23.04
N ASP A 231 0.91 -10.71 24.32
CA ASP A 231 1.47 -9.46 24.81
C ASP A 231 2.84 -9.65 25.49
N ALA A 232 3.44 -10.85 25.34
CA ALA A 232 4.73 -11.15 25.92
C ALA A 232 5.83 -10.21 25.40
N PRO A 233 6.82 -9.83 26.22
CA PRO A 233 7.94 -9.00 25.79
C PRO A 233 8.71 -9.64 24.63
N LYS A 234 9.30 -8.80 23.79
CA LYS A 234 10.03 -9.22 22.59
C LYS A 234 11.11 -10.28 22.85
N ASP A 235 11.87 -10.12 23.93
CA ASP A 235 12.94 -11.06 24.26
C ASP A 235 12.39 -12.44 24.64
N VAL A 236 11.23 -12.49 25.30
CA VAL A 236 10.50 -13.71 25.61
C VAL A 236 10.04 -14.39 24.31
N GLN A 237 9.45 -13.62 23.39
CA GLN A 237 9.03 -14.13 22.08
C GLN A 237 10.23 -14.67 21.27
N LYS A 238 11.39 -13.98 21.30
CA LYS A 238 12.61 -14.45 20.64
C LYS A 238 13.11 -15.78 21.23
N GLY A 239 13.16 -15.89 22.54
CA GLY A 239 13.57 -17.14 23.21
C GLY A 239 12.62 -18.29 22.86
N TYR A 240 11.32 -18.03 22.92
CA TYR A 240 10.29 -18.98 22.49
C TYR A 240 10.51 -19.47 21.05
N MET A 241 10.73 -18.54 20.11
CA MET A 241 10.94 -18.88 18.71
C MET A 241 12.21 -19.70 18.47
N GLN A 242 13.28 -19.44 19.22
CA GLN A 242 14.50 -20.22 19.14
C GLN A 242 14.28 -21.67 19.60
N ASP A 243 13.63 -21.87 20.76
CA ASP A 243 13.33 -23.21 21.28
C ASP A 243 12.36 -23.97 20.38
N ILE A 244 11.30 -23.32 19.89
CA ILE A 244 10.33 -23.93 18.96
C ILE A 244 11.02 -24.36 17.66
N SER A 245 11.91 -23.53 17.11
CA SER A 245 12.66 -23.88 15.90
C SER A 245 13.48 -25.14 16.07
N LEU A 246 14.12 -25.32 17.23
CA LEU A 246 14.88 -26.54 17.54
C LEU A 246 13.96 -27.77 17.69
N LEU A 247 12.84 -27.60 18.42
CA LEU A 247 11.89 -28.71 18.63
C LEU A 247 11.27 -29.19 17.30
N PHE A 248 10.96 -28.25 16.38
CA PHE A 248 10.40 -28.63 15.09
C PHE A 248 11.42 -29.24 14.13
N CYS A 249 12.70 -28.91 14.25
CA CYS A 249 13.76 -29.64 13.54
C CYS A 249 13.81 -31.12 13.92
N ASP A 250 13.50 -31.45 15.17
CA ASP A 250 13.51 -32.85 15.66
C ASP A 250 12.23 -33.63 15.28
N ILE A 251 11.09 -32.92 15.15
CA ILE A 251 9.78 -33.56 14.90
C ILE A 251 9.49 -33.68 13.39
N SER A 252 9.97 -32.75 12.57
CA SER A 252 9.65 -32.68 11.15
C SER A 252 10.69 -33.39 10.28
N GLU A 253 10.71 -34.72 10.27
CA GLU A 253 11.58 -35.47 9.34
C GLU A 253 11.19 -35.30 7.86
N THR A 254 9.92 -34.99 7.57
CA THR A 254 9.37 -34.98 6.20
C THR A 254 8.57 -33.71 5.85
N SER A 255 8.27 -32.82 6.80
CA SER A 255 7.42 -31.66 6.61
C SER A 255 8.23 -30.37 6.66
N ALA A 256 8.05 -29.48 5.68
CA ALA A 256 8.59 -28.12 5.77
C ALA A 256 7.76 -27.31 6.77
N VAL A 257 8.42 -26.73 7.78
CA VAL A 257 7.80 -25.87 8.79
C VAL A 257 8.30 -24.45 8.61
N ASP A 258 7.41 -23.53 8.32
CA ASP A 258 7.69 -22.10 8.30
C ASP A 258 7.23 -21.47 9.62
N LEU A 259 8.17 -20.83 10.30
CA LEU A 259 8.00 -20.22 11.62
C LEU A 259 8.07 -18.72 11.50
N ASN A 260 7.02 -18.03 11.92
CA ASN A 260 6.92 -16.60 11.80
C ASN A 260 6.58 -15.91 13.13
N CYS A 261 7.28 -14.80 13.41
CA CYS A 261 7.04 -13.96 14.58
C CYS A 261 7.03 -12.47 14.16
N ALA A 262 5.91 -11.81 14.39
CA ALA A 262 5.73 -10.41 14.04
C ALA A 262 6.77 -9.51 14.73
N GLU A 263 7.07 -9.74 16.02
CA GLU A 263 8.01 -8.90 16.78
C GLU A 263 9.47 -9.05 16.31
N ILE A 264 9.86 -10.22 15.82
CA ILE A 264 11.20 -10.42 15.24
C ILE A 264 11.30 -9.67 13.91
N SER A 265 10.26 -9.74 13.10
CA SER A 265 10.21 -9.09 11.79
C SER A 265 10.01 -7.57 11.87
N ARG A 266 9.45 -7.07 12.98
CA ARG A 266 9.16 -5.65 13.21
C ARG A 266 10.40 -4.77 13.06
N ASP A 267 11.55 -5.17 13.60
CA ASP A 267 12.79 -4.39 13.52
C ASP A 267 13.23 -4.18 12.06
N SER A 268 13.17 -5.23 11.25
CA SER A 268 13.53 -5.16 9.83
C SER A 268 12.57 -4.27 9.05
N MET A 269 11.27 -4.38 9.34
CA MET A 269 10.24 -3.55 8.71
C MET A 269 10.37 -2.09 9.13
N MET A 270 10.57 -1.80 10.42
CA MET A 270 10.79 -0.44 10.91
C MET A 270 12.07 0.17 10.33
N SER A 271 13.12 -0.61 10.17
CA SER A 271 14.36 -0.16 9.50
C SER A 271 14.12 0.20 8.02
N LEU A 272 13.38 -0.64 7.30
CA LEU A 272 13.04 -0.41 5.89
C LEU A 272 12.17 0.85 5.72
N TYR A 273 11.03 0.91 6.41
CA TYR A 273 10.10 2.04 6.26
C TYR A 273 10.64 3.32 6.88
N GLY A 274 11.40 3.24 7.97
CA GLY A 274 12.14 4.36 8.55
C GLY A 274 13.21 4.89 7.60
N GLY A 275 13.93 4.01 6.91
CA GLY A 275 14.88 4.38 5.86
C GLY A 275 14.22 5.09 4.69
N LEU A 276 13.10 4.57 4.19
CA LEU A 276 12.30 5.21 3.13
C LEU A 276 11.76 6.56 3.57
N PHE A 277 11.28 6.68 4.81
CA PHE A 277 10.83 7.93 5.39
C PHE A 277 11.96 8.97 5.44
N PHE A 278 13.14 8.58 5.94
CA PHE A 278 14.31 9.48 5.98
C PHE A 278 14.70 9.97 4.59
N ILE A 279 14.79 9.07 3.61
CA ILE A 279 15.08 9.44 2.22
C ILE A 279 14.00 10.37 1.66
N GLY A 280 12.73 10.05 1.90
CA GLY A 280 11.60 10.85 1.42
C GLY A 280 11.57 12.27 1.98
N ILE A 281 11.80 12.42 3.28
CA ILE A 281 11.91 13.75 3.92
C ILE A 281 13.12 14.52 3.40
N THR A 282 14.27 13.86 3.25
CA THR A 282 15.48 14.49 2.74
C THR A 282 15.30 15.00 1.30
N LEU A 283 14.76 14.17 0.40
CA LEU A 283 14.45 14.57 -0.96
C LEU A 283 13.37 15.67 -1.00
N GLY A 284 12.34 15.55 -0.17
CA GLY A 284 11.31 16.58 -0.02
C GLY A 284 11.88 17.93 0.37
N LEU A 285 12.81 17.97 1.34
CA LEU A 285 13.51 19.19 1.74
C LEU A 285 14.38 19.74 0.61
N LEU A 286 15.10 18.90 -0.12
CA LEU A 286 15.91 19.34 -1.27
C LEU A 286 15.04 19.97 -2.36
N PHE A 287 13.93 19.34 -2.72
CA PHE A 287 12.99 19.88 -3.69
C PHE A 287 12.32 21.17 -3.20
N LEU A 288 12.00 21.24 -1.90
CA LEU A 288 11.45 22.44 -1.28
C LEU A 288 12.45 23.61 -1.38
N VAL A 289 13.71 23.40 -1.01
CA VAL A 289 14.76 24.42 -1.10
C VAL A 289 14.95 24.87 -2.55
N ALA A 290 15.01 23.93 -3.49
CA ALA A 290 15.09 24.25 -4.91
C ALA A 290 13.89 25.11 -5.38
N THR A 291 12.68 24.73 -4.96
CA THR A 291 11.46 25.48 -5.26
C THR A 291 11.53 26.90 -4.72
N VAL A 292 11.94 27.07 -3.45
CA VAL A 292 12.10 28.38 -2.81
C VAL A 292 13.11 29.26 -3.54
N LEU A 293 14.26 28.70 -3.92
CA LEU A 293 15.30 29.42 -4.66
C LEU A 293 14.81 29.88 -6.04
N ILE A 294 14.15 28.99 -6.79
CA ILE A 294 13.60 29.34 -8.11
C ILE A 294 12.57 30.45 -7.98
N ILE A 295 11.67 30.37 -7.00
CA ILE A 295 10.66 31.38 -6.72
C ILE A 295 11.32 32.71 -6.36
N TYR A 296 12.31 32.70 -5.47
CA TYR A 296 13.00 33.90 -4.99
C TYR A 296 13.72 34.62 -6.14
N TYR A 297 14.57 33.91 -6.90
CA TYR A 297 15.29 34.53 -8.02
C TYR A 297 14.36 35.01 -9.12
N LYS A 298 13.30 34.28 -9.39
CA LYS A 298 12.28 34.67 -10.36
C LYS A 298 11.58 35.98 -9.94
N GLN A 299 11.18 36.10 -8.67
CA GLN A 299 10.56 37.31 -8.18
C GLN A 299 11.47 38.54 -8.21
N ILE A 300 12.75 38.36 -7.93
CA ILE A 300 13.73 39.43 -8.06
C ILE A 300 13.83 39.91 -9.53
N SER A 301 14.01 38.97 -10.46
CA SER A 301 14.11 39.27 -11.89
C SER A 301 12.84 40.00 -12.40
N GLU A 302 11.65 39.50 -12.06
CA GLU A 302 10.39 40.13 -12.41
C GLU A 302 10.23 41.53 -11.76
N GLY A 303 10.77 41.74 -10.57
CA GLY A 303 10.78 43.02 -9.88
C GLY A 303 11.54 44.11 -10.66
N TYR A 304 12.70 43.77 -11.22
CA TYR A 304 13.46 44.70 -12.07
C TYR A 304 12.76 45.01 -13.39
N ASP A 305 12.18 43.99 -14.04
CA ASP A 305 11.43 44.18 -15.28
C ASP A 305 10.16 45.04 -15.06
N ASP A 306 9.49 44.85 -13.95
CA ASP A 306 8.28 45.61 -13.60
C ASP A 306 8.57 47.02 -13.14
N LYS A 307 9.78 47.34 -12.64
CA LYS A 307 10.16 48.72 -12.30
C LYS A 307 9.98 49.66 -13.47
N GLN A 308 10.46 49.24 -14.66
CA GLN A 308 10.29 50.07 -15.87
C GLN A 308 8.82 50.22 -16.26
N ARG A 309 8.05 49.16 -16.22
CA ARG A 309 6.61 49.18 -16.51
C ARG A 309 5.81 50.04 -15.52
N TYR A 310 6.22 50.02 -14.26
CA TYR A 310 5.62 50.86 -13.21
C TYR A 310 5.75 52.35 -13.52
N VAL A 311 6.94 52.79 -13.95
CA VAL A 311 7.20 54.17 -14.37
C VAL A 311 6.32 54.56 -15.57
N ILE A 312 6.24 53.70 -16.59
CA ILE A 312 5.41 53.94 -17.79
C ILE A 312 3.93 54.06 -17.40
N MET A 313 3.40 53.17 -16.55
CA MET A 313 1.99 53.22 -16.13
C MET A 313 1.66 54.50 -15.34
N GLN A 314 2.59 55.00 -14.52
CA GLN A 314 2.42 56.30 -13.82
C GLN A 314 2.39 57.49 -14.79
N ASN A 315 3.28 57.47 -15.79
CA ASN A 315 3.35 58.51 -16.80
C ASN A 315 2.07 58.59 -17.67
N VAL A 316 1.35 57.48 -17.82
CA VAL A 316 0.05 57.39 -18.53
C VAL A 316 -1.14 57.79 -17.63
N GLY A 317 -0.88 58.20 -16.37
CA GLY A 317 -1.89 58.76 -15.49
C GLY A 317 -2.57 57.78 -14.53
N MET A 318 -2.05 56.57 -14.38
CA MET A 318 -2.53 55.63 -13.35
C MET A 318 -2.04 56.05 -11.96
N SER A 319 -2.92 56.00 -10.96
CA SER A 319 -2.55 56.27 -9.58
C SER A 319 -1.63 55.17 -9.01
N LYS A 320 -0.73 55.53 -8.09
CA LYS A 320 0.15 54.58 -7.43
C LYS A 320 -0.59 53.37 -6.79
N LYS A 321 -1.79 53.64 -6.24
CA LYS A 321 -2.63 52.59 -5.61
C LYS A 321 -3.19 51.60 -6.65
N GLU A 322 -3.61 52.08 -7.81
CA GLU A 322 -4.15 51.22 -8.89
C GLU A 322 -3.07 50.35 -9.51
N VAL A 323 -1.89 50.92 -9.76
CA VAL A 323 -0.75 50.20 -10.29
C VAL A 323 -0.31 49.12 -9.30
N LYS A 324 -0.16 49.47 -8.01
CA LYS A 324 0.22 48.49 -6.96
C LYS A 324 -0.80 47.36 -6.84
N LYS A 325 -2.11 47.66 -6.90
CA LYS A 325 -3.16 46.64 -6.85
C LYS A 325 -3.14 45.72 -8.08
N SER A 326 -2.89 46.29 -9.28
CA SER A 326 -2.79 45.50 -10.51
C SER A 326 -1.61 44.53 -10.49
N ILE A 327 -0.43 45.03 -10.11
CA ILE A 327 0.79 44.21 -10.00
C ILE A 327 0.63 43.14 -8.92
N HIS A 328 0.10 43.48 -7.75
CA HIS A 328 -0.12 42.53 -6.66
C HIS A 328 -1.02 41.35 -7.09
N SER A 329 -2.12 41.64 -7.77
CA SER A 329 -3.04 40.62 -8.27
C SER A 329 -2.36 39.68 -9.28
N GLN A 330 -1.53 40.22 -10.17
CA GLN A 330 -0.81 39.43 -11.17
C GLN A 330 0.27 38.54 -10.54
N VAL A 331 1.07 39.12 -9.64
CA VAL A 331 2.12 38.38 -8.91
C VAL A 331 1.50 37.24 -8.10
N LEU A 332 0.39 37.52 -7.38
CA LEU A 332 -0.28 36.50 -6.57
C LEU A 332 -0.81 35.36 -7.44
N THR A 333 -1.44 35.64 -8.59
CA THR A 333 -1.96 34.60 -9.49
C THR A 333 -0.85 33.73 -10.04
N VAL A 334 0.23 34.36 -10.57
CA VAL A 334 1.37 33.59 -11.12
C VAL A 334 2.09 32.80 -10.06
N PHE A 335 2.14 33.31 -8.82
CA PHE A 335 2.81 32.64 -7.70
C PHE A 335 2.04 31.40 -7.22
N PHE A 336 0.73 31.49 -7.03
CA PHE A 336 -0.06 30.38 -6.52
C PHE A 336 -0.50 29.35 -7.56
N LEU A 337 -0.41 29.68 -8.85
CA LEU A 337 -0.74 28.76 -9.94
C LEU A 337 0.02 27.41 -9.84
N PRO A 338 1.36 27.37 -9.60
CA PRO A 338 2.08 26.12 -9.45
C PRO A 338 1.62 25.27 -8.27
N LEU A 339 1.28 25.89 -7.14
CA LEU A 339 0.76 25.19 -5.97
C LEU A 339 -0.58 24.51 -6.28
N VAL A 340 -1.52 25.26 -6.89
CA VAL A 340 -2.82 24.71 -7.29
C VAL A 340 -2.65 23.57 -8.28
N THR A 341 -1.75 23.73 -9.26
CA THR A 341 -1.44 22.67 -10.24
C THR A 341 -0.86 21.44 -9.56
N ALA A 342 0.06 21.59 -8.59
CA ALA A 342 0.62 20.49 -7.85
C ALA A 342 -0.44 19.71 -7.04
N VAL A 343 -1.39 20.42 -6.41
CA VAL A 343 -2.53 19.79 -5.72
C VAL A 343 -3.43 19.04 -6.71
N ILE A 344 -3.70 19.60 -7.87
CA ILE A 344 -4.47 18.91 -8.93
C ILE A 344 -3.73 17.63 -9.38
N HIS A 345 -2.43 17.69 -9.60
CA HIS A 345 -1.63 16.54 -10.01
C HIS A 345 -1.71 15.41 -8.97
N ILE A 346 -1.59 15.72 -7.66
CA ILE A 346 -1.68 14.68 -6.63
C ILE A 346 -3.11 14.11 -6.55
N CYS A 347 -4.15 14.90 -6.76
CA CYS A 347 -5.53 14.40 -6.82
C CYS A 347 -5.72 13.39 -7.95
N PHE A 348 -5.21 13.67 -9.15
CA PHE A 348 -5.25 12.73 -10.27
C PHE A 348 -4.35 11.51 -10.03
N GLY A 349 -3.16 11.72 -9.46
CA GLY A 349 -2.21 10.66 -9.12
C GLY A 349 -2.64 9.78 -7.95
N PHE A 350 -3.59 10.22 -7.11
CA PHE A 350 -3.97 9.57 -5.86
C PHE A 350 -4.31 8.09 -6.04
N LYS A 351 -5.11 7.77 -7.06
CA LYS A 351 -5.50 6.39 -7.36
C LYS A 351 -4.30 5.50 -7.74
N VAL A 352 -3.35 6.05 -8.50
CA VAL A 352 -2.13 5.33 -8.91
C VAL A 352 -1.23 5.10 -7.71
N ILE A 353 -0.99 6.15 -6.90
CA ILE A 353 -0.17 6.07 -5.69
C ILE A 353 -0.77 5.07 -4.69
N THR A 354 -2.10 5.09 -4.49
CA THR A 354 -2.79 4.11 -3.63
C THR A 354 -2.55 2.68 -4.10
N LYS A 355 -2.56 2.42 -5.41
CA LYS A 355 -2.24 1.09 -5.94
C LYS A 355 -0.79 0.70 -5.67
N LEU A 356 0.16 1.62 -5.83
CA LEU A 356 1.57 1.39 -5.52
C LEU A 356 1.79 1.14 -4.02
N LEU A 357 1.10 1.87 -3.14
CA LEU A 357 1.16 1.66 -1.69
C LEU A 357 0.62 0.28 -1.28
N LYS A 358 -0.42 -0.21 -1.96
CA LYS A 358 -0.93 -1.57 -1.77
C LYS A 358 0.12 -2.65 -2.11
N LEU A 359 1.00 -2.41 -3.09
CA LEU A 359 2.13 -3.31 -3.36
C LEU A 359 3.12 -3.37 -2.20
N LEU A 360 3.18 -2.32 -1.37
CA LEU A 360 3.97 -2.26 -0.14
C LEU A 360 3.14 -2.64 1.10
N ASN A 361 2.01 -3.31 0.92
CA ASN A 361 1.08 -3.75 1.96
C ASN A 361 0.35 -2.65 2.74
N LEU A 362 0.43 -1.40 2.33
CA LEU A 362 -0.38 -0.33 2.90
C LEU A 362 -1.75 -0.30 2.22
N SER A 363 -2.74 -0.94 2.83
CA SER A 363 -4.12 -1.00 2.33
C SER A 363 -5.02 0.11 2.89
N ASN A 364 -4.58 0.83 3.93
CA ASN A 364 -5.35 1.88 4.59
C ASN A 364 -5.37 3.17 3.77
N VAL A 365 -6.33 3.26 2.84
CA VAL A 365 -6.52 4.44 1.98
C VAL A 365 -6.86 5.69 2.77
N THR A 366 -7.59 5.54 3.89
CA THR A 366 -7.96 6.66 4.77
C THR A 366 -6.74 7.29 5.42
N LEU A 367 -5.81 6.48 5.89
CA LEU A 367 -4.53 6.96 6.43
C LEU A 367 -3.75 7.75 5.37
N PHE A 368 -3.60 7.19 4.16
CA PHE A 368 -2.91 7.88 3.06
C PHE A 368 -3.59 9.21 2.70
N PHE A 369 -4.91 9.25 2.67
CA PHE A 369 -5.66 10.49 2.42
C PHE A 369 -5.32 11.57 3.46
N TRP A 370 -5.38 11.26 4.75
CA TRP A 370 -5.08 12.23 5.80
C TRP A 370 -3.62 12.66 5.83
N CYS A 371 -2.69 11.76 5.60
CA CYS A 371 -1.26 12.10 5.45
C CYS A 371 -1.04 13.04 4.26
N THR A 372 -1.74 12.81 3.14
CA THR A 372 -1.68 13.69 1.95
C THR A 372 -2.25 15.08 2.26
N VAL A 373 -3.41 15.17 2.93
CA VAL A 373 -4.00 16.45 3.34
C VAL A 373 -3.08 17.21 4.30
N ALA A 374 -2.50 16.53 5.27
CA ALA A 374 -1.54 17.14 6.21
C ALA A 374 -0.30 17.67 5.46
N THR A 375 0.26 16.88 4.55
CA THR A 375 1.43 17.28 3.73
C THR A 375 1.10 18.50 2.87
N ILE A 376 -0.05 18.54 2.19
CA ILE A 376 -0.49 19.68 1.39
C ILE A 376 -0.63 20.92 2.29
N SER A 377 -1.21 20.78 3.47
CA SER A 377 -1.42 21.87 4.42
C SER A 377 -0.10 22.49 4.89
N VAL A 378 0.86 21.64 5.31
CA VAL A 378 2.20 22.07 5.72
C VAL A 378 2.93 22.75 4.57
N PHE A 379 2.91 22.13 3.38
CA PHE A 379 3.53 22.71 2.20
C PHE A 379 2.93 24.04 1.81
N ALA A 380 1.60 24.19 1.85
CA ALA A 380 0.91 25.45 1.56
C ALA A 380 1.28 26.55 2.57
N ILE A 381 1.41 26.23 3.86
CA ILE A 381 1.86 27.19 4.87
C ILE A 381 3.28 27.68 4.55
N ILE A 382 4.21 26.77 4.27
CA ILE A 382 5.59 27.13 3.91
C ILE A 382 5.57 27.99 2.63
N TYR A 383 4.79 27.62 1.65
CA TYR A 383 4.66 28.35 0.39
C TYR A 383 4.14 29.79 0.59
N VAL A 384 3.15 29.98 1.45
CA VAL A 384 2.64 31.31 1.84
C VAL A 384 3.70 32.14 2.57
N LEU A 385 4.49 31.51 3.46
CA LEU A 385 5.59 32.19 4.15
C LEU A 385 6.67 32.65 3.16
N VAL A 386 7.04 31.81 2.21
CA VAL A 386 7.98 32.17 1.14
C VAL A 386 7.46 33.32 0.32
N TYR A 387 6.16 33.29 -0.06
CA TYR A 387 5.52 34.40 -0.74
C TYR A 387 5.59 35.70 0.06
N ALA A 388 5.27 35.68 1.33
CA ALA A 388 5.30 36.86 2.17
C ALA A 388 6.69 37.52 2.26
N VAL A 389 7.76 36.70 2.33
CA VAL A 389 9.15 37.17 2.34
C VAL A 389 9.57 37.72 0.99
N THR A 390 9.30 36.98 -0.09
CA THR A 390 9.71 37.36 -1.44
C THR A 390 8.93 38.56 -1.96
N ALA A 391 7.63 38.68 -1.63
CA ALA A 391 6.81 39.82 -1.98
C ALA A 391 7.33 41.14 -1.36
N ARG A 392 7.84 41.12 -0.12
CA ARG A 392 8.47 42.29 0.50
C ARG A 392 9.69 42.77 -0.30
N THR A 393 10.55 41.83 -0.70
CA THR A 393 11.74 42.14 -1.52
C THR A 393 11.36 42.72 -2.89
N TYR A 394 10.38 42.10 -3.54
CA TYR A 394 9.83 42.55 -4.81
C TYR A 394 9.31 44.00 -4.74
N TYR A 395 8.45 44.33 -3.74
CA TYR A 395 7.93 45.71 -3.56
C TYR A 395 9.03 46.71 -3.29
N ARG A 396 10.07 46.37 -2.54
CA ARG A 396 11.22 47.24 -2.29
C ARG A 396 11.95 47.60 -3.59
N ILE A 397 12.15 46.62 -4.49
CA ILE A 397 12.80 46.82 -5.79
C ILE A 397 11.95 47.74 -6.69
N VAL A 398 10.62 47.53 -6.73
CA VAL A 398 9.71 48.31 -7.60
C VAL A 398 9.49 49.71 -7.08
N GLU A 399 9.49 49.98 -5.77
CA GLU A 399 9.27 51.27 -5.15
C GLU A 399 10.55 52.14 -5.02
N ASP A 400 11.73 51.54 -5.18
CA ASP A 400 13.01 52.25 -5.02
C ASP A 400 13.20 53.25 -6.15
N LYS A 401 13.20 54.56 -5.79
CA LYS A 401 13.30 55.70 -6.70
C LYS A 401 14.72 56.14 -7.06
N ASN A 402 15.75 55.49 -6.46
CA ASN A 402 17.12 55.98 -6.47
C ASN A 402 18.04 55.26 -7.46
N GLN A 403 17.62 55.01 -8.71
CA GLN A 403 18.54 54.76 -9.82
C GLN A 403 17.93 55.22 -11.13
#